data_3adb1099572509a37f23b2cfc134af36
#
_entry.id   3adb1099572509a37f23b2cfc134af36
#
_cell.length_a   1.000
_cell.length_b   1.000
_cell.length_c   1.000
_cell.angle_alpha   90.00
_cell.angle_beta   90.00
_cell.angle_gamma   90.00
#
_symmetry.space_group_name_H-M   'P 1'
#
loop_
_entity.id
_entity.type
_entity.pdbx_description
1 polymer ?
#
loop_
_entity_poly.entity_id
_entity_poly.type
_entity_poly.pdbx_seq_one_letter_code
_entity_poly.pdbx_strand_id
1 'polypeptide(L)'
;MKKLIFGIIFILILFPISQSFSQEYTDTNPTLTVSTNSNTNYMYQDSEGYTVVIGVVENNDPLSFVTNVKVQAYFYDEFNPDPLEVKEGSTILNVIPPSSSSPFVIRSENPNSDIVDVYTKILTFETSKTQDDSLKISISDVSIEPITNPNDSSYTFSFSGILRNGNSQTSETSVYLAFYDVFDRIIQISTIEIGDMNINELAPVKLNEEISSSSIGFILFSES
;
A
#
# COMPACT_ATOMS: atom_id res chain seq x y z
N MET A 1 -24.61 31.78 89.12
CA MET A 1 -23.78 31.76 87.90
C MET A 1 -23.95 30.40 87.30
N LYS A 2 -24.77 30.29 86.22
CA LYS A 2 -25.00 28.99 85.50
C LYS A 2 -24.11 29.02 84.22
N LYS A 3 -23.16 28.10 84.19
CA LYS A 3 -22.31 27.89 83.02
C LYS A 3 -23.08 27.02 82.00
N LEU A 4 -23.35 27.62 80.82
CA LEU A 4 -23.94 26.93 79.73
C LEU A 4 -22.80 26.25 78.93
N ILE A 5 -22.81 24.94 78.85
CA ILE A 5 -21.85 24.15 78.02
C ILE A 5 -22.51 23.93 76.68
N PHE A 6 -21.99 24.58 75.68
CA PHE A 6 -22.39 24.35 74.29
C PHE A 6 -21.65 23.11 73.76
N GLY A 7 -22.39 21.99 73.66
CA GLY A 7 -21.89 20.81 72.94
C GLY A 7 -21.99 20.97 71.44
N ILE A 8 -20.87 21.01 70.82
CA ILE A 8 -20.81 20.99 69.30
C ILE A 8 -20.95 19.52 68.87
N ILE A 9 -22.10 19.19 68.31
CA ILE A 9 -22.32 17.90 67.65
C ILE A 9 -21.68 17.96 66.27
N PHE A 10 -20.60 17.24 66.10
CA PHE A 10 -19.95 17.08 64.78
C PHE A 10 -20.71 15.97 64.06
N ILE A 11 -21.61 16.35 63.14
CA ILE A 11 -22.25 15.40 62.22
C ILE A 11 -21.26 15.07 61.10
N LEU A 12 -20.64 13.90 61.21
CA LEU A 12 -19.80 13.34 60.16
C LEU A 12 -20.74 12.80 59.06
N ILE A 13 -20.96 13.61 58.04
CA ILE A 13 -21.68 13.17 56.84
C ILE A 13 -20.70 12.30 56.01
N LEU A 14 -20.85 10.99 56.15
CA LEU A 14 -20.20 10.02 55.25
C LEU A 14 -20.88 10.13 53.88
N PHE A 15 -20.27 10.92 53.00
CA PHE A 15 -20.58 10.82 51.58
C PHE A 15 -20.06 9.47 51.07
N PRO A 16 -20.90 8.63 50.46
CA PRO A 16 -20.36 7.50 49.70
C PRO A 16 -19.57 8.08 48.55
N ILE A 17 -18.25 7.93 48.63
CA ILE A 17 -17.38 8.14 47.48
C ILE A 17 -17.74 7.02 46.54
N SER A 18 -18.66 7.28 45.60
CA SER A 18 -18.82 6.48 44.42
C SER A 18 -17.52 6.64 43.63
N GLN A 19 -16.63 5.66 43.79
CA GLN A 19 -15.56 5.47 42.84
C GLN A 19 -16.22 5.15 41.51
N SER A 20 -16.42 6.18 40.69
CA SER A 20 -16.57 5.97 39.28
C SER A 20 -15.24 5.38 38.79
N PHE A 21 -15.22 4.07 38.66
CA PHE A 21 -14.26 3.43 37.76
C PHE A 21 -14.56 4.01 36.37
N SER A 22 -13.88 5.08 36.01
CA SER A 22 -13.68 5.36 34.61
C SER A 22 -12.89 4.15 34.12
N GLN A 23 -13.57 3.17 33.53
CA GLN A 23 -12.93 2.34 32.54
C GLN A 23 -12.37 3.35 31.54
N GLU A 24 -11.06 3.56 31.64
CA GLU A 24 -10.30 4.10 30.56
C GLU A 24 -10.51 3.11 29.43
N TYR A 25 -11.51 3.39 28.61
CA TYR A 25 -11.66 2.79 27.30
C TYR A 25 -10.43 3.29 26.57
N THR A 26 -9.33 2.57 26.71
CA THR A 26 -8.27 2.60 25.74
C THR A 26 -8.95 2.10 24.47
N ASP A 27 -9.43 3.05 23.68
CA ASP A 27 -9.79 2.84 22.29
C ASP A 27 -8.47 2.51 21.58
N THR A 28 -7.97 1.32 21.85
CA THR A 28 -7.07 0.64 20.96
C THR A 28 -7.95 0.28 19.77
N ASN A 29 -8.20 1.28 18.90
CA ASN A 29 -8.48 0.97 17.51
C ASN A 29 -7.43 -0.07 17.17
N PRO A 30 -7.82 -1.31 16.86
CA PRO A 30 -6.84 -2.27 16.39
C PRO A 30 -6.17 -1.57 15.23
N THR A 31 -4.90 -1.22 15.39
CA THR A 31 -4.11 -0.66 14.31
C THR A 31 -4.31 -1.65 13.20
N LEU A 32 -5.01 -1.24 12.12
CA LEU A 32 -5.33 -2.16 11.05
C LEU A 32 -4.00 -2.72 10.60
N THR A 33 -3.82 -4.02 10.73
CA THR A 33 -2.60 -4.72 10.33
C THR A 33 -2.27 -4.41 8.88
N VAL A 34 -3.32 -4.20 8.08
CA VAL A 34 -3.22 -3.87 6.65
C VAL A 34 -4.12 -2.68 6.36
N SER A 35 -3.60 -1.69 5.65
CA SER A 35 -4.34 -0.49 5.27
C SER A 35 -4.13 -0.12 3.81
N THR A 36 -5.08 0.64 3.26
CA THR A 36 -4.96 1.37 2.01
C THR A 36 -5.54 2.75 2.20
N ASN A 37 -4.99 3.75 1.50
CA ASN A 37 -5.48 5.12 1.56
C ASN A 37 -6.03 5.54 0.21
N SER A 38 -7.35 5.57 0.08
CA SER A 38 -8.01 5.96 -1.18
C SER A 38 -7.66 7.37 -1.64
N ASN A 39 -7.30 8.28 -0.72
CA ASN A 39 -6.93 9.66 -1.08
C ASN A 39 -5.56 9.75 -1.78
N THR A 40 -4.72 8.71 -1.68
CA THR A 40 -3.43 8.62 -2.37
C THR A 40 -3.49 7.75 -3.62
N ASN A 41 -4.66 7.28 -4.01
CA ASN A 41 -4.82 6.56 -5.26
C ASN A 41 -4.63 7.50 -6.45
N TYR A 42 -4.01 6.98 -7.49
CA TYR A 42 -3.93 7.64 -8.79
C TYR A 42 -4.93 7.00 -9.74
N MET A 43 -5.77 7.83 -10.34
CA MET A 43 -6.78 7.38 -11.29
C MET A 43 -6.53 8.06 -12.65
N TYR A 44 -6.67 7.29 -13.73
CA TYR A 44 -6.60 7.81 -15.09
C TYR A 44 -7.46 6.96 -16.03
N GLN A 45 -7.76 7.50 -17.21
CA GLN A 45 -8.32 6.71 -18.32
C GLN A 45 -7.19 6.29 -19.27
N ASP A 46 -7.17 5.01 -19.60
CA ASP A 46 -6.23 4.50 -20.61
C ASP A 46 -6.66 4.85 -22.03
N SER A 47 -5.83 4.50 -23.01
CA SER A 47 -6.09 4.80 -24.43
C SER A 47 -7.33 4.10 -25.02
N GLU A 48 -7.84 3.08 -24.32
CA GLU A 48 -9.04 2.34 -24.70
C GLU A 48 -10.31 2.87 -23.97
N GLY A 49 -10.14 3.87 -23.10
CA GLY A 49 -11.22 4.52 -22.35
C GLY A 49 -11.62 3.82 -21.06
N TYR A 50 -10.87 2.82 -20.60
CA TYR A 50 -11.09 2.22 -19.28
C TYR A 50 -10.49 3.08 -18.19
N THR A 51 -11.17 3.13 -17.05
CA THR A 51 -10.63 3.78 -15.85
C THR A 51 -9.71 2.81 -15.11
N VAL A 52 -8.49 3.26 -14.86
CA VAL A 52 -7.48 2.52 -14.12
C VAL A 52 -7.21 3.24 -12.80
N VAL A 53 -7.19 2.50 -11.70
CA VAL A 53 -6.76 2.99 -10.40
C VAL A 53 -5.50 2.27 -9.96
N ILE A 54 -4.50 3.03 -9.54
CA ILE A 54 -3.26 2.55 -8.92
C ILE A 54 -3.27 3.03 -7.48
N GLY A 55 -3.02 2.14 -6.53
CA GLY A 55 -2.92 2.45 -5.12
C GLY A 55 -1.91 1.57 -4.41
N VAL A 56 -1.80 1.75 -3.10
CA VAL A 56 -0.84 1.02 -2.25
C VAL A 56 -1.56 0.37 -1.09
N VAL A 57 -1.20 -0.86 -0.82
CA VAL A 57 -1.52 -1.57 0.42
C VAL A 57 -0.30 -1.58 1.32
N GLU A 58 -0.46 -1.16 2.56
CA GLU A 58 0.58 -1.12 3.58
C GLU A 58 0.37 -2.26 4.58
N ASN A 59 1.42 -3.01 4.85
CA ASN A 59 1.49 -3.93 5.98
C ASN A 59 2.08 -3.19 7.19
N ASN A 60 1.23 -2.81 8.12
CA ASN A 60 1.60 -2.08 9.33
C ASN A 60 2.08 -2.99 10.46
N ASP A 61 2.01 -4.32 10.29
CA ASP A 61 2.51 -5.26 11.29
C ASP A 61 4.04 -5.37 11.17
N PRO A 62 4.80 -5.12 12.24
CA PRO A 62 6.26 -5.22 12.22
C PRO A 62 6.79 -6.65 12.26
N LEU A 63 5.94 -7.66 12.46
CA LEU A 63 6.35 -9.04 12.71
C LEU A 63 5.76 -10.07 11.75
N SER A 64 4.63 -9.74 11.11
CA SER A 64 3.89 -10.69 10.28
C SER A 64 3.98 -10.31 8.80
N PHE A 65 4.10 -11.32 7.96
CA PHE A 65 3.91 -11.20 6.52
C PHE A 65 2.43 -11.19 6.20
N VAL A 66 2.05 -10.46 5.16
CA VAL A 66 0.67 -10.40 4.66
C VAL A 66 0.61 -11.01 3.27
N THR A 67 -0.36 -11.89 3.06
CA THR A 67 -0.56 -12.63 1.81
C THR A 67 -2.01 -12.58 1.37
N ASN A 68 -2.29 -13.00 0.14
CA ASN A 68 -3.65 -13.13 -0.41
C ASN A 68 -4.50 -11.86 -0.27
N VAL A 69 -3.87 -10.70 -0.41
CA VAL A 69 -4.57 -9.42 -0.30
C VAL A 69 -5.50 -9.22 -1.49
N LYS A 70 -6.77 -8.99 -1.20
CA LYS A 70 -7.77 -8.57 -2.16
C LYS A 70 -8.20 -7.14 -1.88
N VAL A 71 -8.19 -6.33 -2.92
CA VAL A 71 -8.63 -4.93 -2.90
C VAL A 71 -9.88 -4.82 -3.75
N GLN A 72 -10.85 -4.08 -3.27
CA GLN A 72 -12.07 -3.79 -4.00
C GLN A 72 -12.10 -2.30 -4.34
N ALA A 73 -12.29 -1.99 -5.61
CA ALA A 73 -12.45 -0.64 -6.14
C ALA A 73 -13.91 -0.39 -6.49
N TYR A 74 -14.42 0.77 -6.09
CA TYR A 74 -15.75 1.28 -6.37
C TYR A 74 -15.62 2.49 -7.27
N PHE A 75 -16.18 2.42 -8.47
CA PHE A 75 -16.09 3.46 -9.48
C PHE A 75 -17.39 4.26 -9.49
N TYR A 76 -17.31 5.59 -9.35
CA TYR A 76 -18.46 6.48 -9.21
C TYR A 76 -18.54 7.49 -10.34
N ASP A 77 -19.77 7.90 -10.66
CA ASP A 77 -20.06 9.12 -11.43
C ASP A 77 -20.22 10.34 -10.50
N GLU A 78 -20.46 11.51 -11.08
CA GLU A 78 -20.63 12.76 -10.33
C GLU A 78 -21.96 12.82 -9.55
N PHE A 79 -22.96 12.07 -9.95
CA PHE A 79 -24.35 12.32 -9.54
C PHE A 79 -24.95 11.25 -8.64
N ASN A 80 -24.48 10.02 -8.71
CA ASN A 80 -25.05 8.90 -7.98
C ASN A 80 -24.22 8.53 -6.74
N PRO A 81 -24.89 8.30 -5.59
CA PRO A 81 -24.22 7.80 -4.40
C PRO A 81 -23.82 6.31 -4.53
N ASP A 82 -24.46 5.58 -5.43
CA ASP A 82 -24.17 4.18 -5.68
C ASP A 82 -23.07 4.06 -6.76
N PRO A 83 -22.12 3.15 -6.62
CA PRO A 83 -21.07 2.96 -7.61
C PRO A 83 -21.63 2.45 -8.93
N LEU A 84 -21.12 2.97 -10.03
CA LEU A 84 -21.43 2.46 -11.38
C LEU A 84 -20.88 1.04 -11.59
N GLU A 85 -19.75 0.77 -10.96
CA GLU A 85 -19.05 -0.51 -11.07
C GLU A 85 -18.27 -0.81 -9.80
N VAL A 86 -18.17 -2.09 -9.45
CA VAL A 86 -17.34 -2.61 -8.36
C VAL A 86 -16.43 -3.70 -8.90
N LYS A 87 -15.14 -3.56 -8.69
CA LYS A 87 -14.12 -4.49 -9.21
C LYS A 87 -13.19 -4.94 -8.11
N GLU A 88 -12.73 -6.18 -8.20
CA GLU A 88 -11.74 -6.74 -7.32
C GLU A 88 -10.39 -6.90 -8.04
N GLY A 89 -9.33 -6.70 -7.29
CA GLY A 89 -7.95 -6.96 -7.70
C GLY A 89 -7.12 -7.49 -6.57
N SER A 90 -5.87 -7.78 -6.85
CA SER A 90 -4.87 -8.21 -5.86
C SER A 90 -3.72 -7.22 -5.84
N THR A 91 -2.95 -7.23 -4.77
CA THR A 91 -1.63 -6.59 -4.74
C THR A 91 -0.71 -7.22 -5.78
N ILE A 92 0.25 -6.45 -6.27
CA ILE A 92 1.27 -6.92 -7.21
C ILE A 92 2.15 -7.97 -6.54
N LEU A 93 2.61 -7.70 -5.30
CA LEU A 93 3.33 -8.70 -4.53
C LEU A 93 2.33 -9.67 -3.88
N ASN A 94 2.54 -10.96 -4.05
CA ASN A 94 1.78 -12.01 -3.36
C ASN A 94 2.07 -12.04 -1.86
N VAL A 95 3.27 -11.62 -1.47
CA VAL A 95 3.73 -11.54 -0.08
C VAL A 95 4.21 -10.12 0.23
N ILE A 96 3.56 -9.46 1.18
CA ILE A 96 3.99 -8.14 1.67
C ILE A 96 4.75 -8.33 2.98
N PRO A 97 6.05 -8.01 3.03
CA PRO A 97 6.86 -8.12 4.24
C PRO A 97 6.36 -7.25 5.39
N PRO A 98 6.81 -7.53 6.63
CA PRO A 98 6.58 -6.66 7.77
C PRO A 98 7.01 -5.22 7.51
N SER A 99 6.17 -4.25 7.91
CA SER A 99 6.44 -2.81 7.76
C SER A 99 6.78 -2.40 6.31
N SER A 100 6.18 -3.08 5.35
CA SER A 100 6.39 -2.86 3.91
C SER A 100 5.08 -2.62 3.19
N SER A 101 5.14 -2.40 1.89
CA SER A 101 3.96 -2.13 1.07
C SER A 101 4.01 -2.85 -0.27
N SER A 102 2.86 -2.96 -0.90
CA SER A 102 2.72 -3.45 -2.26
C SER A 102 1.72 -2.60 -3.03
N PRO A 103 2.03 -2.20 -4.25
CA PRO A 103 1.04 -1.55 -5.09
C PRO A 103 -0.01 -2.54 -5.59
N PHE A 104 -1.14 -1.99 -6.05
CA PHE A 104 -2.17 -2.69 -6.81
C PHE A 104 -2.60 -1.86 -8.01
N VAL A 105 -3.10 -2.53 -9.04
CA VAL A 105 -3.68 -1.91 -10.23
C VAL A 105 -5.04 -2.57 -10.48
N ILE A 106 -6.10 -1.76 -10.54
CA ILE A 106 -7.44 -2.25 -10.87
C ILE A 106 -7.99 -1.44 -12.03
N ARG A 107 -8.42 -2.13 -13.08
CA ARG A 107 -9.01 -1.56 -14.29
C ARG A 107 -10.50 -1.82 -14.29
N SER A 108 -11.30 -0.84 -14.70
CA SER A 108 -12.74 -1.01 -14.88
C SER A 108 -13.06 -2.11 -15.90
N GLU A 109 -14.25 -2.67 -15.86
CA GLU A 109 -14.64 -3.76 -16.76
C GLU A 109 -14.98 -3.26 -18.17
N ASN A 110 -15.54 -2.05 -18.22
CA ASN A 110 -15.95 -1.42 -19.46
C ASN A 110 -15.37 -0.01 -19.57
N PRO A 111 -15.07 0.45 -20.81
CA PRO A 111 -14.78 1.85 -21.05
C PRO A 111 -15.97 2.71 -20.63
N ASN A 112 -15.73 3.68 -19.75
CA ASN A 112 -16.79 4.56 -19.28
C ASN A 112 -16.21 5.92 -18.86
N SER A 113 -16.54 6.96 -19.64
CA SER A 113 -16.12 8.33 -19.37
C SER A 113 -16.87 9.01 -18.21
N ASP A 114 -17.97 8.42 -17.74
CA ASP A 114 -18.75 8.96 -16.64
C ASP A 114 -18.12 8.67 -15.27
N ILE A 115 -17.13 7.77 -15.23
CA ILE A 115 -16.38 7.51 -13.99
C ILE A 115 -15.46 8.70 -13.69
N VAL A 116 -15.71 9.37 -12.57
CA VAL A 116 -14.98 10.56 -12.13
C VAL A 116 -14.27 10.39 -10.78
N ASP A 117 -14.62 9.34 -10.02
CA ASP A 117 -14.03 9.06 -8.72
C ASP A 117 -13.92 7.55 -8.45
N VAL A 118 -12.92 7.15 -7.65
CA VAL A 118 -12.70 5.76 -7.27
C VAL A 118 -12.36 5.68 -5.78
N TYR A 119 -13.19 4.94 -5.05
CA TYR A 119 -12.90 4.55 -3.67
C TYR A 119 -12.37 3.12 -3.62
N THR A 120 -11.33 2.87 -2.82
CA THR A 120 -10.77 1.53 -2.63
C THR A 120 -10.79 1.11 -1.17
N LYS A 121 -10.98 -0.19 -0.95
CA LYS A 121 -10.86 -0.80 0.38
C LYS A 121 -10.25 -2.19 0.29
N ILE A 122 -9.66 -2.65 1.37
CA ILE A 122 -9.20 -4.03 1.51
C ILE A 122 -10.42 -4.91 1.78
N LEU A 123 -10.56 -5.96 0.99
CA LEU A 123 -11.64 -6.93 1.13
C LEU A 123 -11.23 -8.08 2.04
N THR A 124 -10.08 -8.70 1.77
CA THR A 124 -9.52 -9.81 2.54
C THR A 124 -8.00 -9.81 2.52
N PHE A 125 -7.39 -10.41 3.50
CA PHE A 125 -5.96 -10.74 3.55
C PHE A 125 -5.72 -11.88 4.55
N GLU A 126 -4.55 -12.48 4.47
CA GLU A 126 -4.07 -13.48 5.42
C GLU A 126 -2.75 -13.01 6.05
N THR A 127 -2.44 -13.49 7.24
CA THR A 127 -1.17 -13.17 7.93
C THR A 127 -0.40 -14.44 8.27
N SER A 128 0.93 -14.38 8.11
CA SER A 128 1.85 -15.45 8.48
C SER A 128 3.04 -14.89 9.25
N LYS A 129 3.53 -15.63 10.24
CA LYS A 129 4.79 -15.30 10.96
C LYS A 129 6.00 -16.00 10.35
N THR A 130 5.80 -16.87 9.39
CA THR A 130 6.89 -17.55 8.70
C THR A 130 7.35 -16.68 7.53
N GLN A 131 8.66 -16.47 7.46
CA GLN A 131 9.27 -15.84 6.30
C GLN A 131 9.08 -16.78 5.11
N ASP A 132 8.49 -16.26 4.05
CA ASP A 132 8.46 -16.94 2.77
C ASP A 132 9.85 -16.85 2.12
N ASP A 133 10.30 -17.95 1.53
CA ASP A 133 11.58 -17.99 0.84
C ASP A 133 11.64 -17.12 -0.43
N SER A 134 10.49 -16.69 -0.93
CA SER A 134 10.33 -15.77 -2.08
C SER A 134 11.01 -14.39 -1.87
N LEU A 135 11.22 -13.97 -0.63
CA LEU A 135 11.81 -12.67 -0.29
C LEU A 135 13.34 -12.63 -0.32
N LYS A 136 14.01 -13.63 -0.88
CA LYS A 136 15.50 -13.72 -0.90
C LYS A 136 16.15 -13.00 -2.07
N ILE A 137 15.35 -12.40 -2.94
CA ILE A 137 15.86 -11.66 -4.08
C ILE A 137 16.32 -10.27 -3.63
N SER A 138 17.50 -9.89 -4.06
CA SER A 138 18.02 -8.53 -3.85
C SER A 138 18.47 -7.90 -5.16
N ILE A 139 18.32 -6.59 -5.26
CA ILE A 139 18.76 -5.81 -6.42
C ILE A 139 19.91 -4.92 -5.98
N SER A 140 21.00 -4.92 -6.74
CA SER A 140 22.16 -4.06 -6.55
C SER A 140 22.55 -3.33 -7.82
N ASP A 141 23.50 -2.40 -7.70
CA ASP A 141 24.07 -1.64 -8.82
C ASP A 141 23.01 -0.95 -9.68
N VAL A 142 21.97 -0.42 -8.99
CA VAL A 142 20.84 0.25 -9.65
C VAL A 142 21.28 1.58 -10.22
N SER A 143 21.02 1.78 -11.51
CA SER A 143 21.19 3.06 -12.20
C SER A 143 19.91 3.40 -12.98
N ILE A 144 19.52 4.67 -12.93
CA ILE A 144 18.50 5.25 -13.80
C ILE A 144 19.10 6.44 -14.51
N GLU A 145 19.11 6.36 -15.83
CA GLU A 145 19.66 7.41 -16.69
C GLU A 145 18.59 7.93 -17.65
N PRO A 146 18.37 9.25 -17.74
CA PRO A 146 17.48 9.81 -18.73
C PRO A 146 18.07 9.59 -20.13
N ILE A 147 17.27 9.04 -21.02
CA ILE A 147 17.59 8.97 -22.43
C ILE A 147 17.04 10.24 -23.08
N THR A 148 17.90 11.24 -23.29
CA THR A 148 17.50 12.48 -23.95
C THR A 148 17.41 12.24 -25.45
N ASN A 149 16.22 12.24 -26.00
CA ASN A 149 16.01 12.34 -27.43
C ASN A 149 15.70 13.80 -27.77
N PRO A 150 16.60 14.55 -28.44
CA PRO A 150 16.42 15.98 -28.64
C PRO A 150 15.21 16.35 -29.54
N ASN A 151 14.56 15.36 -30.15
CA ASN A 151 13.40 15.54 -31.02
C ASN A 151 12.07 15.09 -30.38
N ASP A 152 12.09 14.64 -29.12
CA ASP A 152 10.93 14.08 -28.49
C ASP A 152 10.66 14.82 -27.15
N SER A 153 9.38 15.14 -26.93
CA SER A 153 8.91 15.72 -25.66
C SER A 153 8.66 14.67 -24.57
N SER A 154 8.84 13.38 -24.92
CA SER A 154 8.71 12.29 -23.97
C SER A 154 9.99 12.08 -23.15
N TYR A 155 9.83 11.70 -21.89
CA TYR A 155 10.94 11.37 -21.02
C TYR A 155 11.12 9.85 -21.02
N THR A 156 12.13 9.38 -21.76
CA THR A 156 12.53 7.97 -21.71
C THR A 156 13.67 7.79 -20.72
N PHE A 157 13.57 6.77 -19.89
CA PHE A 157 14.63 6.40 -18.95
C PHE A 157 15.17 5.01 -19.27
N SER A 158 16.46 4.83 -19.06
CA SER A 158 17.12 3.53 -19.00
C SER A 158 17.31 3.15 -17.55
N PHE A 159 16.61 2.12 -17.11
CA PHE A 159 16.88 1.46 -15.84
C PHE A 159 17.83 0.30 -16.05
N SER A 160 18.80 0.12 -15.17
CA SER A 160 19.65 -1.07 -15.13
C SER A 160 19.98 -1.45 -13.70
N GLY A 161 20.23 -2.74 -13.44
CA GLY A 161 20.61 -3.28 -12.15
C GLY A 161 21.07 -4.72 -12.25
N ILE A 162 21.50 -5.27 -11.12
CA ILE A 162 21.85 -6.70 -11.00
C ILE A 162 20.92 -7.32 -9.95
N LEU A 163 20.09 -8.24 -10.40
CA LEU A 163 19.27 -9.06 -9.54
C LEU A 163 20.08 -10.24 -9.03
N ARG A 164 20.00 -10.52 -7.74
CA ARG A 164 20.64 -11.66 -7.11
C ARG A 164 19.58 -12.53 -6.44
N ASN A 165 19.54 -13.80 -6.83
CA ASN A 165 18.75 -14.80 -6.12
C ASN A 165 19.49 -15.27 -4.85
N GLY A 166 18.71 -15.67 -3.84
CA GLY A 166 19.19 -16.21 -2.57
C GLY A 166 19.53 -17.70 -2.61
N ASN A 167 19.18 -18.40 -1.55
CA ASN A 167 19.59 -19.79 -1.28
C ASN A 167 18.61 -20.85 -1.79
N SER A 168 17.56 -20.46 -2.50
CA SER A 168 16.59 -21.36 -3.13
C SER A 168 16.46 -21.06 -4.60
N GLN A 169 16.11 -22.06 -5.40
CA GLN A 169 15.70 -21.86 -6.78
C GLN A 169 14.34 -21.13 -6.76
N THR A 170 14.17 -20.16 -7.66
CA THR A 170 12.91 -19.41 -7.82
C THR A 170 12.34 -19.62 -9.21
N SER A 171 11.04 -19.48 -9.33
CA SER A 171 10.32 -19.49 -10.61
C SER A 171 9.58 -18.17 -10.78
N GLU A 172 9.36 -17.76 -12.03
CA GLU A 172 8.54 -16.60 -12.38
C GLU A 172 8.99 -15.29 -11.69
N THR A 173 10.31 -15.13 -11.47
CA THR A 173 10.88 -13.94 -10.84
C THR A 173 10.58 -12.70 -11.64
N SER A 174 10.07 -11.66 -10.99
CA SER A 174 9.76 -10.36 -11.58
C SER A 174 10.31 -9.21 -10.75
N VAL A 175 10.65 -8.11 -11.43
CA VAL A 175 11.01 -6.82 -10.85
C VAL A 175 10.01 -5.78 -11.27
N TYR A 176 9.51 -5.02 -10.32
CA TYR A 176 8.54 -3.95 -10.54
C TYR A 176 9.16 -2.59 -10.21
N LEU A 177 9.07 -1.66 -11.14
CA LEU A 177 9.40 -0.25 -10.93
C LEU A 177 8.11 0.53 -10.78
N ALA A 178 7.84 1.07 -9.61
CA ALA A 178 6.70 1.92 -9.36
C ALA A 178 7.16 3.38 -9.31
N PHE A 179 6.70 4.19 -10.25
CA PHE A 179 7.03 5.61 -10.36
C PHE A 179 6.00 6.45 -9.61
N TYR A 180 6.46 7.43 -8.84
CA TYR A 180 5.59 8.27 -8.03
C TYR A 180 5.72 9.76 -8.36
N ASP A 181 4.65 10.50 -8.11
CA ASP A 181 4.54 11.95 -8.33
C ASP A 181 4.88 12.76 -7.05
N VAL A 182 4.76 14.08 -7.15
CA VAL A 182 5.01 15.01 -6.05
C VAL A 182 4.05 14.89 -4.86
N PHE A 183 2.99 14.11 -5.00
CA PHE A 183 2.01 13.81 -3.95
C PHE A 183 2.19 12.41 -3.36
N ASP A 184 3.33 11.75 -3.64
CA ASP A 184 3.64 10.36 -3.25
C ASP A 184 2.65 9.32 -3.78
N ARG A 185 1.94 9.61 -4.89
CA ARG A 185 1.04 8.66 -5.53
C ARG A 185 1.80 7.88 -6.58
N ILE A 186 1.64 6.55 -6.59
CA ILE A 186 2.17 5.73 -7.69
C ILE A 186 1.31 5.99 -8.92
N ILE A 187 1.96 6.49 -9.98
CA ILE A 187 1.29 6.92 -11.22
C ILE A 187 1.58 5.99 -12.40
N GLN A 188 2.59 5.15 -12.28
CA GLN A 188 2.96 4.18 -13.30
C GLN A 188 3.71 3.01 -12.67
N ILE A 189 3.50 1.80 -13.19
CA ILE A 189 4.23 0.59 -12.78
C ILE A 189 4.70 -0.12 -14.02
N SER A 190 6.00 -0.40 -14.06
CA SER A 190 6.65 -1.15 -15.12
C SER A 190 7.15 -2.47 -14.57
N THR A 191 7.03 -3.53 -15.35
CA THR A 191 7.42 -4.90 -14.96
C THR A 191 8.56 -5.39 -15.83
N ILE A 192 9.55 -6.02 -15.20
CA ILE A 192 10.64 -6.74 -15.86
C ILE A 192 10.50 -8.21 -15.48
N GLU A 193 10.12 -9.04 -16.42
CA GLU A 193 10.07 -10.48 -16.22
C GLU A 193 11.46 -11.09 -16.41
N ILE A 194 11.94 -11.82 -15.41
CA ILE A 194 13.24 -12.47 -15.40
C ILE A 194 13.08 -13.98 -15.66
N GLY A 195 11.98 -14.58 -15.17
CA GLY A 195 11.73 -16.02 -15.21
C GLY A 195 12.43 -16.77 -14.08
N ASP A 196 12.84 -18.01 -14.36
CA ASP A 196 13.46 -18.88 -13.36
C ASP A 196 14.88 -18.45 -13.04
N MET A 197 15.23 -18.48 -11.77
CA MET A 197 16.60 -18.22 -11.30
C MET A 197 17.12 -19.36 -10.42
N ASN A 198 18.35 -19.76 -10.66
CA ASN A 198 19.04 -20.74 -9.84
C ASN A 198 19.54 -20.13 -8.52
N ILE A 199 19.98 -21.00 -7.60
CA ILE A 199 20.57 -20.59 -6.31
C ILE A 199 21.79 -19.68 -6.56
N ASN A 200 21.81 -18.51 -5.89
CA ASN A 200 22.87 -17.51 -6.01
C ASN A 200 23.11 -16.96 -7.44
N GLU A 201 22.17 -17.15 -8.36
CA GLU A 201 22.28 -16.61 -9.70
C GLU A 201 22.25 -15.08 -9.69
N LEU A 202 23.02 -14.49 -10.61
CA LEU A 202 23.04 -13.07 -10.89
C LEU A 202 22.43 -12.85 -12.28
N ALA A 203 21.37 -12.08 -12.36
CA ALA A 203 20.74 -11.70 -13.62
C ALA A 203 20.84 -10.19 -13.83
N PRO A 204 21.43 -9.71 -14.92
CA PRO A 204 21.35 -8.30 -15.27
C PRO A 204 19.92 -7.96 -15.68
N VAL A 205 19.38 -6.89 -15.12
CA VAL A 205 18.06 -6.36 -15.46
C VAL A 205 18.24 -5.04 -16.20
N LYS A 206 17.44 -4.84 -17.23
CA LYS A 206 17.42 -3.60 -18.00
C LYS A 206 16.04 -3.33 -18.54
N LEU A 207 15.60 -2.08 -18.40
CA LEU A 207 14.36 -1.58 -18.95
C LEU A 207 14.62 -0.21 -19.59
N ASN A 208 14.10 -0.02 -20.80
CA ASN A 208 14.00 1.30 -21.41
C ASN A 208 12.52 1.58 -21.61
N GLU A 209 12.01 2.59 -20.97
CA GLU A 209 10.58 2.90 -20.99
C GLU A 209 10.33 4.39 -20.99
N GLU A 210 9.23 4.77 -21.59
CA GLU A 210 8.68 6.12 -21.51
C GLU A 210 7.99 6.28 -20.15
N ILE A 211 8.37 7.32 -19.42
CA ILE A 211 7.84 7.61 -18.10
C ILE A 211 7.05 8.90 -18.15
N SER A 212 5.97 8.95 -17.39
CA SER A 212 5.18 10.16 -17.22
C SER A 212 6.07 11.32 -16.77
N SER A 213 5.92 12.46 -17.40
CA SER A 213 6.62 13.71 -17.04
C SER A 213 6.32 14.19 -15.61
N SER A 214 5.28 13.64 -14.97
CA SER A 214 4.93 13.92 -13.59
C SER A 214 5.70 13.09 -12.58
N SER A 215 6.47 12.08 -13.02
CA SER A 215 7.27 11.23 -12.14
C SER A 215 8.45 12.00 -11.56
N ILE A 216 8.64 11.89 -10.23
CA ILE A 216 9.76 12.50 -9.51
C ILE A 216 10.71 11.48 -8.88
N GLY A 217 10.31 10.21 -8.82
CA GLY A 217 11.10 9.12 -8.25
C GLY A 217 10.48 7.76 -8.54
N PHE A 218 11.10 6.73 -8.00
CA PHE A 218 10.64 5.36 -8.16
C PHE A 218 10.92 4.53 -6.92
N ILE A 219 10.17 3.43 -6.78
CA ILE A 219 10.37 2.39 -5.76
C ILE A 219 10.53 1.07 -6.51
N LEU A 220 11.41 0.21 -6.01
CA LEU A 220 11.64 -1.13 -6.55
C LEU A 220 10.98 -2.17 -5.65
N PHE A 221 10.31 -3.11 -6.31
CA PHE A 221 9.80 -4.33 -5.70
C PHE A 221 10.32 -5.53 -6.50
N SER A 222 10.46 -6.68 -5.86
CA SER A 222 10.79 -7.93 -6.53
C SER A 222 9.99 -9.07 -5.93
N GLU A 223 9.65 -10.04 -6.77
CA GLU A 223 8.91 -11.23 -6.40
C GLU A 223 9.43 -12.45 -7.16
N SER A 224 9.28 -13.63 -6.56
CA SER A 224 9.59 -14.92 -7.15
C SER A 224 8.69 -16.04 -6.61
#